data_818f00bc64d1f446cfe504033acda129
#
_entry.id   818f00bc64d1f446cfe504033acda129
#
_cell.length_a   1.000
_cell.length_b   1.000
_cell.length_c   1.000
_cell.angle_alpha   90.00
_cell.angle_beta   90.00
_cell.angle_gamma   90.00
#
_symmetry.space_group_name_H-M   'P 1'
#
loop_
_entity.id
_entity.type
_entity.pdbx_description
1 polymer ?
#
loop_
_entity_poly.entity_id
_entity_poly.type
_entity_poly.pdbx_seq_one_letter_code
_entity_poly.pdbx_strand_id
1 'polypeptide(L)'
;DVPDTVHLETDIVPLALYQRFSKYFPISHVESVDRELSMVRAVKSPFEISLMEESGRIHARVLEESVPDMLTEGMRESEFATKLYGYLVNEGHHGIARFGMFNTEMLLGQIGFGENSLYPTYFDGPGGSVGLCPAVPLLGDRKRRLKKGDLVFVDVGCGFGGYHTDKTMTYMFGASLPDDVIEKHNRCVDVQNHLASLLVPGNIPSQIYQDVIATLEPEFLENFMGYKDRKVKFLGHGVGLLIDEIPVIAEGFHEPLEENMVFALEPKKGIPGVGMVGIENTFVVSKGRGRCITGTNPGLIMV
;
A
#
# COMPACT_ATOMS: atom_id res chain seq x y z
N ASP A 1 -15.91 -12.34 39.23
CA ASP A 1 -16.45 -10.98 39.23
C ASP A 1 -16.30 -10.41 37.83
N VAL A 2 -17.34 -9.72 37.33
CA VAL A 2 -17.29 -8.98 36.07
C VAL A 2 -16.78 -7.58 36.39
N PRO A 3 -15.77 -7.05 35.71
CA PRO A 3 -15.31 -5.70 35.96
C PRO A 3 -16.38 -4.67 35.53
N ASP A 4 -16.44 -3.55 36.23
CA ASP A 4 -17.37 -2.46 35.90
C ASP A 4 -17.03 -1.80 34.54
N THR A 5 -15.76 -1.73 34.21
CA THR A 5 -15.27 -1.20 32.94
C THR A 5 -14.59 -2.29 32.13
N VAL A 6 -14.88 -2.35 30.84
CA VAL A 6 -14.19 -3.17 29.85
C VAL A 6 -13.66 -2.31 28.72
N HIS A 7 -12.47 -2.67 28.23
CA HIS A 7 -11.86 -2.06 27.08
C HIS A 7 -12.14 -2.93 25.85
N LEU A 8 -12.66 -2.34 24.79
CA LEU A 8 -13.02 -3.03 23.56
C LEU A 8 -12.39 -2.35 22.34
N GLU A 9 -12.11 -3.13 21.32
CA GLU A 9 -11.85 -2.60 19.98
C GLU A 9 -13.18 -2.15 19.36
N THR A 10 -13.56 -0.92 19.66
CA THR A 10 -14.89 -0.38 19.31
C THR A 10 -15.08 -0.18 17.81
N ASP A 11 -13.98 -0.02 17.06
CA ASP A 11 -14.00 0.07 15.60
C ASP A 11 -14.28 -1.29 14.91
N ILE A 12 -14.09 -2.40 15.64
CA ILE A 12 -14.20 -3.77 15.09
C ILE A 12 -15.40 -4.52 15.66
N VAL A 13 -15.71 -4.34 16.95
CA VAL A 13 -16.77 -5.08 17.62
C VAL A 13 -18.17 -4.65 17.12
N PRO A 14 -18.94 -5.52 16.44
CA PRO A 14 -20.29 -5.18 16.03
C PRO A 14 -21.20 -4.91 17.25
N LEU A 15 -21.99 -3.84 17.19
CA LEU A 15 -22.91 -3.46 18.26
C LEU A 15 -23.82 -4.63 18.71
N ALA A 16 -24.33 -5.43 17.77
CA ALA A 16 -25.16 -6.59 18.08
C ALA A 16 -24.41 -7.68 18.88
N LEU A 17 -23.09 -7.83 18.66
CA LEU A 17 -22.27 -8.75 19.44
C LEU A 17 -22.09 -8.23 20.86
N TYR A 18 -21.76 -6.95 21.03
CA TYR A 18 -21.67 -6.29 22.33
C TYR A 18 -23.00 -6.38 23.10
N GLN A 19 -24.13 -6.05 22.48
CA GLN A 19 -25.46 -6.15 23.10
C GLN A 19 -25.82 -7.58 23.54
N ARG A 20 -25.39 -8.60 22.79
CA ARG A 20 -25.57 -10.00 23.15
C ARG A 20 -24.70 -10.38 24.36
N PHE A 21 -23.44 -9.94 24.35
CA PHE A 21 -22.50 -10.18 25.45
C PHE A 21 -22.98 -9.53 26.76
N SER A 22 -23.45 -8.28 26.70
CA SER A 22 -23.95 -7.52 27.87
C SER A 22 -25.20 -8.11 28.54
N LYS A 23 -25.91 -9.05 27.88
CA LYS A 23 -27.02 -9.79 28.52
C LYS A 23 -26.52 -10.79 29.56
N TYR A 24 -25.30 -11.25 29.44
CA TYR A 24 -24.67 -12.24 30.34
C TYR A 24 -23.69 -11.63 31.32
N PHE A 25 -23.12 -10.50 30.97
CA PHE A 25 -22.13 -9.78 31.75
C PHE A 25 -22.59 -8.34 31.99
N PRO A 26 -22.93 -7.95 33.22
CA PRO A 26 -23.43 -6.62 33.54
C PRO A 26 -22.27 -5.58 33.50
N ILE A 27 -21.90 -5.17 32.30
CA ILE A 27 -20.86 -4.16 32.04
C ILE A 27 -21.47 -2.78 32.19
N SER A 28 -20.91 -1.95 33.06
CA SER A 28 -21.40 -0.58 33.31
C SER A 28 -20.76 0.45 32.36
N HIS A 29 -19.48 0.26 32.02
CA HIS A 29 -18.71 1.19 31.22
C HIS A 29 -17.89 0.48 30.15
N VAL A 30 -17.84 1.09 28.95
CA VAL A 30 -16.99 0.64 27.83
C VAL A 30 -16.07 1.78 27.46
N GLU A 31 -14.79 1.46 27.33
CA GLU A 31 -13.75 2.35 26.81
C GLU A 31 -13.13 1.73 25.56
N SER A 32 -12.74 2.57 24.59
CA SER A 32 -11.99 2.09 23.41
C SER A 32 -10.57 1.74 23.80
N VAL A 33 -10.04 0.71 23.17
CA VAL A 33 -8.63 0.29 23.24
C VAL A 33 -8.03 0.19 21.83
N ASP A 34 -8.74 0.70 20.84
CA ASP A 34 -8.35 0.60 19.42
C ASP A 34 -6.97 1.18 19.16
N ARG A 35 -6.71 2.40 19.70
CA ARG A 35 -5.45 3.11 19.52
C ARG A 35 -4.28 2.38 20.20
N GLU A 36 -4.47 1.96 21.44
CA GLU A 36 -3.45 1.25 22.24
C GLU A 36 -3.04 -0.06 21.58
N LEU A 37 -4.00 -0.85 21.10
CA LEU A 37 -3.73 -2.10 20.38
C LEU A 37 -3.04 -1.84 19.03
N SER A 38 -3.45 -0.80 18.32
CA SER A 38 -2.81 -0.41 17.07
C SER A 38 -1.36 0.01 17.29
N MET A 39 -1.05 0.75 18.37
CA MET A 39 0.32 1.13 18.70
C MET A 39 1.18 -0.06 19.17
N VAL A 40 0.61 -1.01 19.90
CA VAL A 40 1.29 -2.28 20.23
C VAL A 40 1.66 -3.05 18.97
N ARG A 41 0.75 -3.09 17.98
CA ARG A 41 0.97 -3.76 16.68
C ARG A 41 1.97 -3.01 15.80
N ALA A 42 2.11 -1.69 15.99
CA ALA A 42 3.01 -0.87 15.17
C ALA A 42 4.47 -1.32 15.29
N VAL A 43 4.93 -1.68 16.50
CA VAL A 43 6.30 -2.15 16.76
C VAL A 43 6.35 -3.68 16.66
N LYS A 44 7.00 -4.17 15.62
CA LYS A 44 7.08 -5.61 15.32
C LYS A 44 8.21 -6.28 16.11
N SER A 45 7.94 -7.47 16.62
CA SER A 45 8.98 -8.35 17.15
C SER A 45 9.90 -8.89 16.06
N PRO A 46 11.09 -9.42 16.37
CA PRO A 46 11.95 -10.05 15.35
C PRO A 46 11.27 -11.21 14.60
N PHE A 47 10.35 -11.93 15.26
CA PHE A 47 9.59 -13.00 14.61
C PHE A 47 8.61 -12.44 13.57
N GLU A 48 7.87 -11.40 13.90
CA GLU A 48 6.95 -10.73 12.98
C GLU A 48 7.69 -10.11 11.78
N ILE A 49 8.83 -9.47 12.03
CA ILE A 49 9.72 -8.97 10.95
C ILE A 49 10.14 -10.11 10.02
N SER A 50 10.48 -11.29 10.53
CA SER A 50 10.88 -12.41 9.68
C SER A 50 9.77 -12.89 8.75
N LEU A 51 8.49 -12.85 9.20
CA LEU A 51 7.34 -13.16 8.35
C LEU A 51 7.12 -12.09 7.27
N MET A 52 7.31 -10.82 7.62
CA MET A 52 7.21 -9.71 6.68
C MET A 52 8.36 -9.72 5.66
N GLU A 53 9.56 -10.10 6.04
CA GLU A 53 10.69 -10.29 5.11
C GLU A 53 10.41 -11.42 4.12
N GLU A 54 9.78 -12.50 4.54
CA GLU A 54 9.37 -13.58 3.63
C GLU A 54 8.26 -13.10 2.67
N SER A 55 7.26 -12.35 3.16
CA SER A 55 6.28 -11.69 2.31
C SER A 55 6.94 -10.75 1.29
N GLY A 56 7.90 -9.95 1.73
CA GLY A 56 8.67 -9.04 0.89
C GLY A 56 9.51 -9.75 -0.17
N ARG A 57 10.10 -10.90 0.17
CA ARG A 57 10.84 -11.76 -0.77
C ARG A 57 9.93 -12.29 -1.88
N ILE A 58 8.73 -12.76 -1.52
CA ILE A 58 7.72 -13.21 -2.50
C ILE A 58 7.34 -12.03 -3.42
N HIS A 59 7.06 -10.86 -2.84
CA HIS A 59 6.71 -9.64 -3.57
C HIS A 59 7.78 -9.25 -4.59
N ALA A 60 9.04 -9.13 -4.14
CA ALA A 60 10.16 -8.77 -4.99
C ALA A 60 10.30 -9.78 -6.14
N ARG A 61 10.34 -11.08 -5.84
CA ARG A 61 10.51 -12.14 -6.84
C ARG A 61 9.42 -12.10 -7.91
N VAL A 62 8.16 -11.97 -7.50
CA VAL A 62 7.05 -12.00 -8.48
C VAL A 62 7.02 -10.71 -9.30
N LEU A 63 7.07 -9.53 -8.65
CA LEU A 63 6.94 -8.27 -9.37
C LEU A 63 8.20 -7.90 -10.15
N GLU A 64 9.39 -8.13 -9.61
CA GLU A 64 10.63 -7.75 -10.29
C GLU A 64 11.08 -8.77 -11.35
N GLU A 65 10.86 -10.07 -11.12
CA GLU A 65 11.40 -11.13 -11.98
C GLU A 65 10.33 -11.78 -12.86
N SER A 66 9.11 -12.02 -12.34
CA SER A 66 8.11 -12.82 -13.07
C SER A 66 7.16 -11.98 -13.92
N VAL A 67 6.79 -10.77 -13.48
CA VAL A 67 5.84 -9.90 -14.22
C VAL A 67 6.33 -9.55 -15.62
N PRO A 68 7.61 -9.23 -15.87
CA PRO A 68 8.09 -8.97 -17.22
C PRO A 68 7.72 -10.05 -18.24
N ASP A 69 7.81 -11.32 -17.86
CA ASP A 69 7.49 -12.47 -18.73
C ASP A 69 5.97 -12.78 -18.80
N MET A 70 5.16 -12.14 -17.96
CA MET A 70 3.72 -12.35 -17.99
C MET A 70 2.99 -11.49 -19.01
N LEU A 71 3.54 -10.31 -19.30
CA LEU A 71 2.88 -9.29 -20.10
C LEU A 71 2.95 -9.62 -21.59
N THR A 72 1.79 -9.61 -22.25
CA THR A 72 1.69 -9.86 -23.69
C THR A 72 0.69 -8.91 -24.34
N GLU A 73 0.98 -8.44 -25.55
CA GLU A 73 0.09 -7.54 -26.28
C GLU A 73 -1.30 -8.14 -26.47
N GLY A 74 -2.33 -7.34 -26.24
CA GLY A 74 -3.74 -7.75 -26.33
C GLY A 74 -4.30 -8.47 -25.10
N MET A 75 -3.46 -8.80 -24.10
CA MET A 75 -3.89 -9.34 -22.81
C MET A 75 -4.84 -8.35 -22.10
N ARG A 76 -5.86 -8.85 -21.42
CA ARG A 76 -6.75 -8.01 -20.60
C ARG A 76 -6.13 -7.77 -19.21
N GLU A 77 -6.49 -6.67 -18.58
CA GLU A 77 -6.08 -6.41 -17.19
C GLU A 77 -6.50 -7.57 -16.27
N SER A 78 -7.74 -8.06 -16.41
CA SER A 78 -8.25 -9.18 -15.60
C SER A 78 -7.55 -10.52 -15.88
N GLU A 79 -7.06 -10.76 -17.08
CA GLU A 79 -6.23 -11.93 -17.41
C GLU A 79 -4.86 -11.84 -16.73
N PHE A 80 -4.24 -10.67 -16.81
CA PHE A 80 -2.98 -10.40 -16.13
C PHE A 80 -3.12 -10.52 -14.61
N ALA A 81 -4.14 -9.89 -14.01
CA ALA A 81 -4.40 -9.97 -12.58
C ALA A 81 -4.57 -11.39 -12.07
N THR A 82 -5.32 -12.22 -12.81
CA THR A 82 -5.53 -13.64 -12.45
C THR A 82 -4.22 -14.44 -12.53
N LYS A 83 -3.40 -14.16 -13.55
CA LYS A 83 -2.08 -14.79 -13.71
C LYS A 83 -1.14 -14.38 -12.58
N LEU A 84 -1.05 -13.08 -12.27
CA LEU A 84 -0.24 -12.53 -11.19
C LEU A 84 -0.64 -13.11 -9.83
N TYR A 85 -1.93 -13.16 -9.52
CA TYR A 85 -2.45 -13.78 -8.30
C TYR A 85 -2.01 -15.24 -8.16
N GLY A 86 -2.13 -16.02 -9.24
CA GLY A 86 -1.68 -17.41 -9.25
C GLY A 86 -0.19 -17.55 -8.97
N TYR A 87 0.65 -16.66 -9.52
CA TYR A 87 2.09 -16.64 -9.23
C TYR A 87 2.39 -16.31 -7.77
N LEU A 88 1.76 -15.27 -7.22
CA LEU A 88 1.93 -14.89 -5.82
C LEU A 88 1.56 -16.05 -4.87
N VAL A 89 0.42 -16.72 -5.10
CA VAL A 89 -0.02 -17.86 -4.29
C VAL A 89 0.95 -19.03 -4.40
N ASN A 90 1.44 -19.34 -5.59
CA ASN A 90 2.42 -20.41 -5.81
C ASN A 90 3.76 -20.13 -5.12
N GLU A 91 4.15 -18.87 -4.99
CA GLU A 91 5.37 -18.44 -4.29
C GLU A 91 5.19 -18.36 -2.76
N GLY A 92 3.96 -18.52 -2.24
CA GLY A 92 3.67 -18.57 -0.81
C GLY A 92 2.76 -17.49 -0.25
N HIS A 93 2.21 -16.60 -1.10
CA HIS A 93 1.18 -15.64 -0.65
C HIS A 93 -0.02 -16.38 -0.08
N HIS A 94 -0.49 -15.98 1.11
CA HIS A 94 -1.57 -16.67 1.83
C HIS A 94 -2.99 -16.39 1.28
N GLY A 95 -3.10 -15.74 0.12
CA GLY A 95 -4.32 -15.70 -0.70
C GLY A 95 -5.17 -14.45 -0.57
N ILE A 96 -5.00 -13.65 0.47
CA ILE A 96 -5.72 -12.37 0.67
C ILE A 96 -4.79 -11.31 1.26
N ALA A 97 -5.09 -10.03 1.00
CA ALA A 97 -4.59 -8.91 1.76
C ALA A 97 -5.75 -8.31 2.58
N ARG A 98 -5.57 -8.18 3.89
CA ARG A 98 -6.58 -7.62 4.78
C ARG A 98 -6.39 -6.12 4.90
N PHE A 99 -7.50 -5.41 4.80
CA PHE A 99 -7.56 -3.95 4.97
C PHE A 99 -8.03 -3.58 6.37
N GLY A 100 -7.59 -2.43 6.88
CA GLY A 100 -8.12 -1.85 8.11
C GLY A 100 -9.54 -1.30 7.97
N MET A 101 -10.02 -1.12 6.73
CA MET A 101 -11.39 -0.69 6.46
C MET A 101 -12.38 -1.81 6.75
N PHE A 102 -13.53 -1.44 7.34
CA PHE A 102 -14.58 -2.39 7.72
C PHE A 102 -15.02 -3.26 6.53
N ASN A 103 -15.03 -4.59 6.73
CA ASN A 103 -15.41 -5.60 5.74
C ASN A 103 -14.65 -5.53 4.41
N THR A 104 -13.40 -5.09 4.42
CA THR A 104 -12.59 -5.01 3.21
C THR A 104 -11.47 -6.04 3.24
N GLU A 105 -11.51 -6.95 2.28
CA GLU A 105 -10.44 -7.90 1.98
C GLU A 105 -10.14 -7.84 0.49
N MET A 106 -8.87 -7.88 0.12
CA MET A 106 -8.43 -7.88 -1.26
C MET A 106 -7.70 -9.17 -1.60
N LEU A 107 -8.02 -9.75 -2.77
CA LEU A 107 -7.24 -10.86 -3.30
C LEU A 107 -5.86 -10.41 -3.79
N LEU A 108 -5.74 -9.17 -4.25
CA LEU A 108 -4.54 -8.68 -4.91
C LEU A 108 -4.31 -7.20 -4.62
N GLY A 109 -4.99 -6.32 -5.33
CA GLY A 109 -4.83 -4.86 -5.26
C GLY A 109 -5.30 -4.18 -6.53
N GLN A 110 -4.70 -3.03 -6.85
CA GLN A 110 -5.04 -2.22 -8.02
C GLN A 110 -4.13 -2.57 -9.20
N ILE A 111 -4.75 -2.85 -10.34
CA ILE A 111 -4.07 -3.09 -11.61
C ILE A 111 -4.72 -2.22 -12.67
N GLY A 112 -3.91 -1.46 -13.41
CA GLY A 112 -4.38 -0.61 -14.48
C GLY A 112 -3.39 -0.50 -15.63
N PHE A 113 -3.89 -0.60 -16.86
CA PHE A 113 -3.12 -0.31 -18.07
C PHE A 113 -3.42 1.11 -18.52
N GLY A 114 -2.38 1.95 -18.61
CA GLY A 114 -2.50 3.34 -18.98
C GLY A 114 -3.45 4.11 -18.04
N GLU A 115 -4.36 4.90 -18.62
CA GLU A 115 -5.27 5.77 -17.87
C GLU A 115 -6.23 5.04 -16.92
N ASN A 116 -6.43 3.71 -17.05
CA ASN A 116 -7.23 2.96 -16.08
C ASN A 116 -6.65 3.06 -14.67
N SER A 117 -5.33 3.23 -14.54
CA SER A 117 -4.65 3.45 -13.25
C SER A 117 -4.94 4.81 -12.60
N LEU A 118 -5.63 5.72 -13.31
CA LEU A 118 -6.10 7.02 -12.79
C LEU A 118 -7.55 6.99 -12.31
N TYR A 119 -8.27 5.88 -12.57
CA TYR A 119 -9.69 5.81 -12.25
C TYR A 119 -9.89 5.70 -10.72
N PRO A 120 -10.62 6.65 -10.10
CA PRO A 120 -10.74 6.69 -8.65
C PRO A 120 -11.50 5.48 -8.11
N THR A 121 -11.01 4.94 -7.00
CA THR A 121 -11.64 3.86 -6.25
C THR A 121 -12.04 4.36 -4.85
N TYR A 122 -12.68 3.48 -4.06
CA TYR A 122 -12.94 3.76 -2.64
C TYR A 122 -11.75 3.39 -1.73
N PHE A 123 -10.71 2.74 -2.26
CA PHE A 123 -9.49 2.47 -1.49
C PHE A 123 -8.76 3.75 -1.12
N ASP A 124 -8.10 3.71 0.01
CA ASP A 124 -7.40 4.86 0.61
C ASP A 124 -5.95 5.02 0.11
N GLY A 125 -5.66 4.62 -1.10
CA GLY A 125 -4.36 4.80 -1.74
C GLY A 125 -4.37 5.86 -2.85
N PRO A 126 -3.22 6.35 -3.31
CA PRO A 126 -3.11 7.35 -4.39
C PRO A 126 -3.36 6.78 -5.77
N GLY A 127 -3.27 5.47 -5.96
CA GLY A 127 -3.51 4.76 -7.21
C GLY A 127 -4.98 4.70 -7.61
N GLY A 128 -5.25 4.08 -8.75
CA GLY A 128 -6.59 3.86 -9.27
C GLY A 128 -6.74 2.55 -10.03
N SER A 129 -7.97 2.13 -10.26
CA SER A 129 -8.31 0.95 -11.05
C SER A 129 -9.77 1.01 -11.50
N VAL A 130 -10.04 0.67 -12.75
CA VAL A 130 -11.43 0.44 -13.21
C VAL A 130 -12.00 -0.82 -12.59
N GLY A 131 -11.17 -1.86 -12.45
CA GLY A 131 -11.54 -3.13 -11.87
C GLY A 131 -12.59 -3.90 -12.67
N LEU A 132 -13.14 -4.94 -12.06
CA LEU A 132 -14.17 -5.78 -12.69
C LEU A 132 -15.50 -5.06 -12.86
N CYS A 133 -15.84 -4.18 -11.92
CA CYS A 133 -16.98 -3.27 -11.96
C CYS A 133 -16.82 -2.21 -10.83
N PRO A 134 -17.61 -1.11 -10.84
CA PRO A 134 -17.51 -0.06 -9.81
C PRO A 134 -17.68 -0.55 -8.36
N ALA A 135 -18.48 -1.60 -8.14
CA ALA A 135 -18.67 -2.19 -6.81
C ALA A 135 -17.50 -3.10 -6.38
N VAL A 136 -16.70 -3.58 -7.34
CA VAL A 136 -15.52 -4.44 -7.10
C VAL A 136 -14.39 -3.93 -7.99
N PRO A 137 -13.70 -2.85 -7.59
CA PRO A 137 -12.64 -2.22 -8.39
C PRO A 137 -11.31 -2.98 -8.27
N LEU A 138 -11.36 -4.29 -8.25
CA LEU A 138 -10.23 -5.20 -8.10
C LEU A 138 -10.04 -6.03 -9.37
N LEU A 139 -8.86 -6.66 -9.49
CA LEU A 139 -8.52 -7.61 -10.54
C LEU A 139 -8.58 -7.05 -11.98
N GLY A 140 -8.48 -5.73 -12.14
CA GLY A 140 -8.42 -5.07 -13.44
C GLY A 140 -9.71 -5.16 -14.28
N ASP A 141 -9.75 -4.40 -15.37
CA ASP A 141 -10.89 -4.35 -16.29
C ASP A 141 -10.91 -5.56 -17.26
N ARG A 142 -12.10 -6.08 -17.53
CA ARG A 142 -12.32 -7.15 -18.49
C ARG A 142 -12.22 -6.72 -19.95
N LYS A 143 -12.28 -5.42 -20.24
CA LYS A 143 -12.31 -4.87 -21.61
C LYS A 143 -10.98 -4.26 -22.02
N ARG A 144 -10.27 -3.62 -21.07
CA ARG A 144 -8.98 -2.97 -21.36
C ARG A 144 -7.92 -4.01 -21.73
N ARG A 145 -7.33 -3.78 -22.89
CA ARG A 145 -6.27 -4.64 -23.42
C ARG A 145 -4.95 -3.89 -23.45
N LEU A 146 -3.89 -4.60 -23.10
CA LEU A 146 -2.52 -4.11 -23.14
C LEU A 146 -2.11 -3.80 -24.58
N LYS A 147 -1.52 -2.62 -24.78
CA LYS A 147 -1.03 -2.15 -26.06
C LYS A 147 0.40 -1.67 -25.92
N LYS A 148 1.17 -1.79 -26.98
CA LYS A 148 2.50 -1.18 -27.06
C LYS A 148 2.44 0.32 -26.74
N GLY A 149 3.32 0.78 -25.85
CA GLY A 149 3.36 2.14 -25.34
C GLY A 149 2.51 2.38 -24.08
N ASP A 150 1.80 1.38 -23.58
CA ASP A 150 1.08 1.51 -22.31
C ASP A 150 2.04 1.53 -21.12
N LEU A 151 1.67 2.32 -20.11
CA LEU A 151 2.12 2.13 -18.73
C LEU A 151 1.35 0.95 -18.15
N VAL A 152 2.04 0.05 -17.45
CA VAL A 152 1.42 -1.01 -16.63
C VAL A 152 1.64 -0.65 -15.17
N PHE A 153 0.55 -0.39 -14.45
CA PHE A 153 0.53 -0.06 -13.04
C PHE A 153 0.10 -1.30 -12.24
N VAL A 154 0.92 -1.70 -11.29
CA VAL A 154 0.70 -2.86 -10.43
C VAL A 154 0.95 -2.45 -8.99
N ASP A 155 -0.12 -2.33 -8.23
CA ASP A 155 -0.16 -1.90 -6.84
C ASP A 155 -0.89 -2.98 -6.04
N VAL A 156 -0.13 -3.82 -5.35
CA VAL A 156 -0.66 -5.07 -4.81
C VAL A 156 -0.06 -5.41 -3.45
N GLY A 157 -0.91 -5.94 -2.56
CA GLY A 157 -0.50 -6.51 -1.29
C GLY A 157 -0.04 -7.97 -1.43
N CYS A 158 0.94 -8.35 -0.64
CA CYS A 158 1.32 -9.74 -0.44
C CYS A 158 1.29 -10.07 1.05
N GLY A 159 1.00 -11.32 1.40
CA GLY A 159 1.00 -11.73 2.81
C GLY A 159 1.56 -13.13 2.99
N PHE A 160 2.28 -13.32 4.09
CA PHE A 160 2.85 -14.59 4.52
C PHE A 160 2.68 -14.75 6.03
N GLY A 161 2.17 -15.91 6.48
CA GLY A 161 2.00 -16.20 7.90
C GLY A 161 1.07 -15.22 8.65
N GLY A 162 0.18 -14.52 7.96
CA GLY A 162 -0.74 -13.51 8.51
C GLY A 162 -0.22 -12.07 8.45
N TYR A 163 1.05 -11.84 8.10
CA TYR A 163 1.66 -10.52 7.96
C TYR A 163 1.76 -10.10 6.50
N HIS A 164 1.65 -8.79 6.24
CA HIS A 164 1.60 -8.23 4.90
C HIS A 164 2.81 -7.36 4.59
N THR A 165 3.06 -7.22 3.29
CA THR A 165 3.87 -6.16 2.67
C THR A 165 3.07 -5.52 1.55
N ASP A 166 3.37 -4.27 1.24
CA ASP A 166 2.80 -3.54 0.11
C ASP A 166 3.88 -3.11 -0.87
N LYS A 167 3.57 -3.20 -2.16
CA LYS A 167 4.50 -2.84 -3.23
C LYS A 167 3.79 -2.42 -4.50
N THR A 168 4.20 -1.28 -5.02
CA THR A 168 3.85 -0.84 -6.37
C THR A 168 5.06 -0.92 -7.29
N MET A 169 4.86 -1.50 -8.46
CA MET A 169 5.77 -1.37 -9.61
C MET A 169 5.03 -0.89 -10.84
N THR A 170 5.75 -0.16 -11.67
CA THR A 170 5.27 0.31 -12.97
C THR A 170 6.20 -0.18 -14.07
N TYR A 171 5.63 -0.47 -15.25
CA TYR A 171 6.38 -1.00 -16.38
C TYR A 171 6.01 -0.23 -17.64
N MET A 172 6.94 -0.11 -18.59
CA MET A 172 6.72 0.40 -19.94
C MET A 172 6.57 -0.78 -20.89
N PHE A 173 5.40 -0.95 -21.50
CA PHE A 173 5.16 -2.11 -22.37
C PHE A 173 5.50 -1.82 -23.83
N GLY A 174 6.50 -2.50 -24.36
CA GLY A 174 6.88 -2.54 -25.78
C GLY A 174 7.42 -1.24 -26.38
N ALA A 175 7.35 -0.11 -25.66
CA ALA A 175 7.93 1.17 -26.05
C ALA A 175 8.18 2.06 -24.84
N SER A 176 9.20 2.91 -24.91
CA SER A 176 9.47 3.90 -23.88
C SER A 176 8.32 4.90 -23.75
N LEU A 177 8.03 5.30 -22.53
CA LEU A 177 7.17 6.45 -22.24
C LEU A 177 7.92 7.75 -22.58
N PRO A 178 7.23 8.90 -22.71
CA PRO A 178 7.85 10.20 -22.86
C PRO A 178 8.85 10.52 -21.73
N ASP A 179 9.93 11.20 -22.06
CA ASP A 179 11.01 11.50 -21.10
C ASP A 179 10.53 12.25 -19.86
N ASP A 180 9.58 13.18 -20.03
CA ASP A 180 8.99 13.94 -18.93
C ASP A 180 8.15 13.06 -17.97
N VAL A 181 7.58 11.96 -18.46
CA VAL A 181 6.87 10.97 -17.64
C VAL A 181 7.87 10.14 -16.83
N ILE A 182 8.94 9.72 -17.48
CA ILE A 182 10.04 8.99 -16.82
C ILE A 182 10.69 9.86 -15.73
N GLU A 183 10.92 11.16 -15.99
CA GLU A 183 11.43 12.10 -15.00
C GLU A 183 10.51 12.22 -13.78
N LYS A 184 9.19 12.33 -13.98
CA LYS A 184 8.20 12.38 -12.89
C LYS A 184 8.18 11.09 -12.07
N HIS A 185 8.34 9.93 -12.71
CA HIS A 185 8.49 8.65 -11.99
C HIS A 185 9.77 8.66 -11.14
N ASN A 186 10.91 9.04 -11.73
CA ASN A 186 12.17 9.10 -11.00
C ASN A 186 12.11 10.08 -9.83
N ARG A 187 11.39 11.20 -9.97
CA ARG A 187 11.14 12.12 -8.85
C ARG A 187 10.36 11.45 -7.72
N CYS A 188 9.38 10.59 -8.01
CA CYS A 188 8.72 9.77 -6.98
C CYS A 188 9.73 8.81 -6.29
N VAL A 189 10.63 8.20 -7.04
CA VAL A 189 11.70 7.36 -6.47
C VAL A 189 12.60 8.17 -5.53
N ASP A 190 12.97 9.39 -5.90
CA ASP A 190 13.76 10.29 -5.04
C ASP A 190 13.01 10.66 -3.76
N VAL A 191 11.70 10.92 -3.85
CA VAL A 191 10.84 11.17 -2.69
C VAL A 191 10.81 9.95 -1.77
N GLN A 192 10.65 8.74 -2.30
CA GLN A 192 10.69 7.52 -1.49
C GLN A 192 12.05 7.33 -0.81
N ASN A 193 13.14 7.58 -1.51
CA ASN A 193 14.49 7.51 -0.94
C ASN A 193 14.71 8.53 0.18
N HIS A 194 14.18 9.73 0.02
CA HIS A 194 14.21 10.77 1.05
C HIS A 194 13.39 10.35 2.28
N LEU A 195 12.16 9.90 2.08
CA LEU A 195 11.32 9.34 3.16
C LEU A 195 12.04 8.20 3.89
N ALA A 196 12.61 7.24 3.16
CA ALA A 196 13.36 6.14 3.76
C ALA A 196 14.56 6.60 4.59
N SER A 197 15.23 7.70 4.20
CA SER A 197 16.33 8.27 4.99
C SER A 197 15.87 8.86 6.32
N LEU A 198 14.60 9.23 6.43
CA LEU A 198 13.97 9.81 7.62
C LEU A 198 13.29 8.76 8.51
N LEU A 199 13.16 7.49 8.06
CA LEU A 199 12.61 6.40 8.86
C LEU A 199 13.64 5.89 9.88
N VAL A 200 13.93 6.73 10.88
CA VAL A 200 14.82 6.42 12.00
C VAL A 200 14.10 6.62 13.34
N PRO A 201 14.44 5.86 14.39
CA PRO A 201 13.83 6.02 15.71
C PRO A 201 13.97 7.45 16.23
N GLY A 202 12.88 7.99 16.78
CA GLY A 202 12.81 9.34 17.33
C GLY A 202 12.28 10.41 16.36
N ASN A 203 12.29 10.18 15.05
CA ASN A 203 11.65 11.11 14.11
C ASN A 203 10.12 11.04 14.23
N ILE A 204 9.46 12.16 13.96
CA ILE A 204 8.00 12.32 14.10
C ILE A 204 7.36 12.25 12.71
N PRO A 205 6.37 11.37 12.47
CA PRO A 205 5.73 11.19 11.16
C PRO A 205 5.17 12.48 10.56
N SER A 206 4.53 13.33 11.36
CA SER A 206 4.00 14.62 10.87
C SER A 206 5.11 15.58 10.45
N GLN A 207 6.26 15.57 11.11
CA GLN A 207 7.41 16.38 10.71
C GLN A 207 8.04 15.85 9.43
N ILE A 208 8.20 14.51 9.33
CA ILE A 208 8.66 13.86 8.07
C ILE A 208 7.78 14.28 6.90
N TYR A 209 6.45 14.23 7.08
CA TYR A 209 5.49 14.64 6.05
C TYR A 209 5.73 16.10 5.61
N GLN A 210 5.81 17.03 6.57
CA GLN A 210 6.01 18.45 6.29
C GLN A 210 7.34 18.72 5.60
N ASP A 211 8.43 18.14 6.11
CA ASP A 211 9.78 18.32 5.58
C ASP A 211 9.87 17.82 4.13
N VAL A 212 9.29 16.66 3.82
CA VAL A 212 9.30 16.11 2.46
C VAL A 212 8.44 16.93 1.52
N ILE A 213 7.19 17.28 1.91
CA ILE A 213 6.31 18.12 1.07
C ILE A 213 6.95 19.48 0.77
N ALA A 214 7.65 20.08 1.73
CA ALA A 214 8.34 21.37 1.54
C ALA A 214 9.48 21.33 0.51
N THR A 215 9.98 20.14 0.14
CA THR A 215 11.02 19.99 -0.90
C THR A 215 10.45 19.85 -2.31
N LEU A 216 9.12 19.79 -2.46
CA LEU A 216 8.47 19.53 -3.74
C LEU A 216 8.00 20.83 -4.39
N GLU A 217 8.28 20.95 -5.66
CA GLU A 217 7.90 22.10 -6.49
C GLU A 217 6.36 22.10 -6.70
N PRO A 218 5.71 23.29 -6.79
CA PRO A 218 4.26 23.40 -6.99
C PRO A 218 3.75 22.58 -8.21
N GLU A 219 4.49 22.56 -9.30
CA GLU A 219 4.16 21.82 -10.52
C GLU A 219 4.22 20.30 -10.27
N PHE A 220 5.11 19.82 -9.39
CA PHE A 220 5.14 18.42 -9.03
C PHE A 220 3.99 18.04 -8.10
N LEU A 221 3.54 18.94 -7.23
CA LEU A 221 2.40 18.71 -6.32
C LEU A 221 1.05 18.63 -7.07
N GLU A 222 0.98 19.12 -8.31
CA GLU A 222 -0.19 18.87 -9.14
C GLU A 222 -0.31 17.35 -9.44
N ASN A 223 -1.46 16.76 -9.09
CA ASN A 223 -1.70 15.30 -9.19
C ASN A 223 -0.68 14.40 -8.45
N PHE A 224 0.11 14.95 -7.52
CA PHE A 224 0.89 14.15 -6.60
C PHE A 224 0.00 13.53 -5.52
N MET A 225 0.26 12.30 -5.13
CA MET A 225 -0.55 11.47 -4.22
C MET A 225 -2.00 11.32 -4.68
N GLY A 226 -2.23 11.18 -5.99
CA GLY A 226 -3.54 10.94 -6.59
C GLY A 226 -3.72 11.59 -7.95
N TYR A 227 -4.98 11.82 -8.33
CA TYR A 227 -5.32 12.43 -9.62
C TYR A 227 -6.55 13.34 -9.49
N LYS A 228 -6.47 14.58 -10.04
CA LYS A 228 -7.51 15.61 -9.96
C LYS A 228 -7.96 15.87 -8.51
N ASP A 229 -9.25 15.73 -8.22
CA ASP A 229 -9.84 15.98 -6.91
C ASP A 229 -9.65 14.81 -5.92
N ARG A 230 -9.24 13.64 -6.41
CA ARG A 230 -8.98 12.46 -5.59
C ARG A 230 -7.48 12.38 -5.24
N LYS A 231 -7.15 12.90 -4.07
CA LYS A 231 -5.78 12.88 -3.51
C LYS A 231 -5.80 12.41 -2.06
N VAL A 232 -4.82 11.64 -1.67
CA VAL A 232 -4.59 11.28 -0.28
C VAL A 232 -3.62 12.29 0.37
N LYS A 233 -3.68 12.40 1.71
CA LYS A 233 -2.90 13.38 2.49
C LYS A 233 -1.87 12.70 3.39
N PHE A 234 -1.24 11.66 2.87
CA PHE A 234 -0.15 10.95 3.54
C PHE A 234 0.89 10.53 2.49
N LEU A 235 2.08 10.13 2.92
CA LEU A 235 3.18 9.68 2.05
C LEU A 235 3.54 8.21 2.26
N GLY A 236 2.92 7.58 3.26
CA GLY A 236 3.10 6.19 3.61
C GLY A 236 2.31 5.86 4.87
N HIS A 237 2.07 4.59 5.09
CA HIS A 237 1.27 4.05 6.18
C HIS A 237 1.94 2.84 6.83
N GLY A 238 1.55 2.53 8.06
CA GLY A 238 1.98 1.31 8.74
C GLY A 238 1.48 0.06 8.02
N VAL A 239 2.23 -1.02 8.12
CA VAL A 239 1.89 -2.33 7.55
C VAL A 239 2.15 -3.42 8.59
N GLY A 240 1.32 -4.46 8.62
CA GLY A 240 1.51 -5.59 9.54
C GLY A 240 0.48 -6.68 9.34
N LEU A 241 -0.38 -6.90 10.32
CA LEU A 241 -1.51 -7.83 10.23
C LEU A 241 -2.58 -7.33 9.23
N LEU A 242 -2.62 -6.02 9.01
CA LEU A 242 -3.40 -5.38 7.97
C LEU A 242 -2.46 -4.70 6.99
N ILE A 243 -2.94 -4.47 5.76
CA ILE A 243 -2.18 -3.74 4.75
C ILE A 243 -2.03 -2.27 5.13
N ASP A 244 -3.05 -1.69 5.77
CA ASP A 244 -3.06 -0.35 6.33
C ASP A 244 -3.13 -0.40 7.86
N GLU A 245 -2.09 0.08 8.51
CA GLU A 245 -2.02 0.24 9.96
C GLU A 245 -1.53 1.65 10.33
N ILE A 246 -1.75 2.07 11.56
CA ILE A 246 -1.09 3.24 12.13
C ILE A 246 0.32 2.85 12.64
N PRO A 247 1.25 3.83 12.74
CA PRO A 247 1.10 5.24 12.39
C PRO A 247 1.18 5.48 10.88
N VAL A 248 0.80 6.69 10.46
CA VAL A 248 0.82 7.13 9.06
C VAL A 248 1.76 8.33 8.92
N ILE A 249 2.50 8.43 7.83
CA ILE A 249 3.32 9.61 7.52
C ILE A 249 2.42 10.73 7.00
N ALA A 250 1.80 11.46 7.94
CA ALA A 250 0.79 12.49 7.70
C ALA A 250 0.76 13.51 8.85
N GLU A 251 0.06 14.65 8.67
CA GLU A 251 0.02 15.75 9.63
C GLU A 251 -0.46 15.36 11.05
N GLY A 252 -1.34 14.38 11.19
CA GLY A 252 -1.99 14.04 12.46
C GLY A 252 -1.22 13.09 13.38
N PHE A 253 -0.01 12.64 13.01
CA PHE A 253 0.74 11.63 13.73
C PHE A 253 1.99 12.21 14.39
N HIS A 254 1.96 12.33 15.72
CA HIS A 254 2.96 13.07 16.52
C HIS A 254 3.82 12.17 17.43
N GLU A 255 3.50 10.90 17.57
CA GLU A 255 4.32 9.95 18.30
C GLU A 255 5.60 9.64 17.53
N PRO A 256 6.78 9.64 18.21
CA PRO A 256 8.03 9.35 17.55
C PRO A 256 8.07 7.91 17.02
N LEU A 257 8.74 7.73 15.89
CA LEU A 257 9.02 6.41 15.34
C LEU A 257 9.87 5.58 16.30
N GLU A 258 9.57 4.29 16.37
CA GLU A 258 10.35 3.30 17.12
C GLU A 258 11.02 2.30 16.18
N GLU A 259 12.14 1.73 16.61
CA GLU A 259 12.81 0.66 15.87
C GLU A 259 11.86 -0.53 15.68
N ASN A 260 11.87 -1.13 14.48
CA ASN A 260 10.96 -2.21 14.04
C ASN A 260 9.50 -1.78 13.77
N MET A 261 9.15 -0.51 13.76
CA MET A 261 7.95 -0.08 13.06
C MET A 261 8.13 -0.35 11.56
N VAL A 262 7.03 -0.64 10.85
CA VAL A 262 7.08 -0.97 9.42
C VAL A 262 6.12 -0.08 8.65
N PHE A 263 6.60 0.48 7.55
CA PHE A 263 5.85 1.40 6.69
C PHE A 263 5.92 1.00 5.22
N ALA A 264 4.80 1.08 4.53
CA ALA A 264 4.76 1.26 3.09
C ALA A 264 4.97 2.74 2.77
N LEU A 265 5.91 3.05 1.87
CA LEU A 265 6.19 4.40 1.39
C LEU A 265 5.81 4.46 -0.10
N GLU A 266 4.82 5.30 -0.44
CA GLU A 266 4.11 5.17 -1.71
C GLU A 266 3.97 6.47 -2.54
N PRO A 267 5.03 7.24 -2.77
CA PRO A 267 4.93 8.44 -3.60
C PRO A 267 4.51 8.09 -5.03
N LYS A 268 3.33 8.55 -5.41
CA LYS A 268 2.71 8.30 -6.73
C LYS A 268 2.21 9.61 -7.34
N LYS A 269 2.17 9.67 -8.68
CA LYS A 269 1.72 10.86 -9.42
C LYS A 269 0.90 10.48 -10.64
N GLY A 270 -0.31 11.05 -10.73
CA GLY A 270 -1.19 10.87 -11.89
C GLY A 270 -0.76 11.72 -13.08
N ILE A 271 -0.56 11.08 -14.24
CA ILE A 271 -0.18 11.75 -15.49
C ILE A 271 -1.35 11.65 -16.49
N PRO A 272 -1.98 12.79 -16.85
CA PRO A 272 -3.05 12.80 -17.84
C PRO A 272 -2.64 12.12 -19.16
N GLY A 273 -3.49 11.28 -19.72
CA GLY A 273 -3.24 10.57 -20.97
C GLY A 273 -2.24 9.40 -20.90
N VAL A 274 -1.60 9.19 -19.74
CA VAL A 274 -0.60 8.13 -19.56
C VAL A 274 -1.01 7.13 -18.48
N GLY A 275 -1.23 7.58 -17.25
CA GLY A 275 -1.51 6.70 -16.11
C GLY A 275 -0.84 7.16 -14.82
N MET A 276 -0.88 6.32 -13.80
CA MET A 276 -0.24 6.56 -12.50
C MET A 276 1.21 6.10 -12.55
N VAL A 277 2.15 7.03 -12.37
CA VAL A 277 3.57 6.73 -12.15
C VAL A 277 3.89 6.80 -10.66
N GLY A 278 5.03 6.27 -10.29
CA GLY A 278 5.51 6.24 -8.92
C GLY A 278 5.85 4.83 -8.48
N ILE A 279 6.07 4.68 -7.18
CA ILE A 279 6.63 3.47 -6.60
C ILE A 279 6.10 3.29 -5.18
N GLU A 280 6.07 2.06 -4.73
CA GLU A 280 5.85 1.73 -3.33
C GLU A 280 6.74 0.58 -2.91
N ASN A 281 7.27 0.68 -1.72
CA ASN A 281 7.96 -0.42 -1.06
C ASN A 281 7.71 -0.39 0.44
N THR A 282 7.83 -1.55 1.08
CA THR A 282 7.74 -1.71 2.52
C THR A 282 9.12 -1.59 3.17
N PHE A 283 9.21 -0.76 4.21
CA PHE A 283 10.44 -0.44 4.94
C PHE A 283 10.28 -0.68 6.44
N VAL A 284 11.32 -1.23 7.05
CA VAL A 284 11.46 -1.35 8.51
C VAL A 284 12.23 -0.14 9.03
N VAL A 285 11.70 0.53 10.06
CA VAL A 285 12.40 1.60 10.78
C VAL A 285 13.63 1.03 11.46
N SER A 286 14.81 1.58 11.17
CA SER A 286 16.06 1.10 11.73
C SER A 286 17.06 2.24 11.97
N LYS A 287 18.14 1.96 12.74
CA LYS A 287 19.18 2.94 12.99
C LYS A 287 19.87 3.37 11.69
N GLY A 288 19.87 4.66 11.44
CA GLY A 288 20.51 5.29 10.29
C GLY A 288 19.58 5.54 9.10
N ARG A 289 18.72 4.61 8.72
CA ARG A 289 17.68 4.80 7.68
C ARG A 289 16.70 3.63 7.65
N GLY A 290 15.53 3.81 7.07
CA GLY A 290 14.59 2.73 6.77
C GLY A 290 15.23 1.65 5.89
N ARG A 291 15.01 0.38 6.24
CA ARG A 291 15.50 -0.79 5.51
C ARG A 291 14.38 -1.37 4.66
N CYS A 292 14.52 -1.32 3.34
CA CYS A 292 13.56 -1.92 2.42
C CYS A 292 13.54 -3.46 2.55
N ILE A 293 12.35 -4.06 2.55
CA ILE A 293 12.17 -5.52 2.60
C ILE A 293 11.44 -6.08 1.38
N THR A 294 11.01 -5.25 0.42
CA THR A 294 10.26 -5.65 -0.78
C THR A 294 11.09 -5.55 -2.07
N GLY A 295 12.40 -5.72 -2.00
CA GLY A 295 13.30 -5.66 -3.15
C GLY A 295 13.94 -4.29 -3.34
N THR A 296 14.58 -4.10 -4.49
CA THR A 296 15.40 -2.91 -4.77
C THR A 296 15.12 -2.26 -6.12
N ASN A 297 14.32 -2.91 -6.97
CA ASN A 297 14.00 -2.35 -8.29
C ASN A 297 13.11 -1.13 -8.14
N PRO A 298 13.49 0.04 -8.70
CA PRO A 298 12.69 1.27 -8.60
C PRO A 298 11.44 1.26 -9.49
N GLY A 299 11.18 0.19 -10.27
CA GLY A 299 10.09 0.13 -11.24
C GLY A 299 10.41 0.88 -12.54
N LEU A 300 9.35 1.10 -13.36
CA LEU A 300 9.42 1.73 -14.70
C LEU A 300 10.48 1.08 -15.63
N ILE A 301 10.48 -0.23 -15.64
CA ILE A 301 11.30 -1.02 -16.54
C ILE A 301 10.62 -1.29 -17.88
N MET A 302 11.39 -1.45 -18.93
CA MET A 302 10.89 -1.86 -20.25
C MET A 302 10.61 -3.35 -20.27
N VAL A 303 9.44 -3.75 -20.74
CA VAL A 303 9.01 -5.14 -20.93
C VAL A 303 8.40 -5.35 -22.30
#